data_2f363ff9aee75b1f0e2bdf9e73c90cc9
#
_entry.id   2f363ff9aee75b1f0e2bdf9e73c90cc9
#
_cell.length_a   1.000
_cell.length_b   1.000
_cell.length_c   1.000
_cell.angle_alpha   90.00
_cell.angle_beta   90.00
_cell.angle_gamma   90.00
#
_symmetry.space_group_name_H-M   'P 1'
#
loop_
_entity.id
_entity.type
_entity.pdbx_description
1 polymer ?
#
loop_
_entity_poly.entity_id
_entity_poly.type
_entity_poly.pdbx_seq_one_letter_code
_entity_poly.pdbx_strand_id
1 'polypeptide(L)'
;MLSFKGATALVTGAGSGLGAAMSRRLATEGCNLILTGRDIAALEKTKAECEKYGITAYIRHLDLEDFSSIDSLYEFIKEKKFNINLFILNAGISQRAKALETSFDVDRKIMQVDYFGAVYLIKKFSDELKASKQTSIAVTTSLAGLFGFPLRSAYCAAKSALIGFFETLGLEYPNIDVTLLIPGRINTEISRKAVIGDGTQYGKMDKGQADGMDVDKAAAKAVKAIRRRRHRKLIGGMELLMAYINKFLPCIYYKVAGKISAT
;
A
#
# COMPACT_ATOMS: atom_id res chain seq x y z
N MET A 1 1.67 -0.88 -22.87
CA MET A 1 0.81 -1.12 -21.70
C MET A 1 1.18 -2.49 -21.11
N LEU A 2 1.21 -2.61 -19.78
CA LEU A 2 1.49 -3.89 -19.12
C LEU A 2 0.33 -4.88 -19.35
N SER A 3 0.64 -6.13 -19.71
CA SER A 3 -0.33 -7.22 -19.74
C SER A 3 -0.29 -7.95 -18.39
N PHE A 4 -1.45 -8.24 -17.82
CA PHE A 4 -1.54 -9.02 -16.58
C PHE A 4 -1.85 -10.50 -16.86
N LYS A 5 -2.32 -10.84 -18.06
CA LYS A 5 -2.64 -12.22 -18.42
C LYS A 5 -1.40 -13.12 -18.35
N GLY A 6 -1.46 -14.12 -17.50
CA GLY A 6 -0.35 -15.05 -17.25
C GLY A 6 0.80 -14.48 -16.41
N ALA A 7 0.75 -13.19 -16.02
CA ALA A 7 1.70 -12.61 -15.09
C ALA A 7 1.45 -13.11 -13.66
N THR A 8 2.44 -13.01 -12.77
CA THR A 8 2.31 -13.28 -11.35
C THR A 8 2.54 -12.01 -10.54
N ALA A 9 1.57 -11.66 -9.67
CA ALA A 9 1.68 -10.53 -8.76
C ALA A 9 1.83 -10.99 -7.30
N LEU A 10 2.79 -10.40 -6.59
CA LEU A 10 2.92 -10.48 -5.13
C LEU A 10 2.19 -9.29 -4.51
N VAL A 11 1.20 -9.54 -3.66
CA VAL A 11 0.37 -8.49 -3.05
C VAL A 11 0.50 -8.54 -1.53
N THR A 12 1.00 -7.46 -0.91
CA THR A 12 1.03 -7.34 0.55
C THR A 12 -0.26 -6.72 1.10
N GLY A 13 -0.74 -7.22 2.25
CA GLY A 13 -2.01 -6.78 2.83
C GLY A 13 -3.22 -7.20 1.98
N ALA A 14 -3.16 -8.37 1.35
CA ALA A 14 -4.16 -8.87 0.41
C ALA A 14 -5.44 -9.40 1.08
N GLY A 15 -5.48 -9.54 2.40
CA GLY A 15 -6.64 -10.09 3.13
C GLY A 15 -7.80 -9.10 3.30
N SER A 16 -7.62 -7.80 3.06
CA SER A 16 -8.69 -6.82 3.26
C SER A 16 -8.49 -5.53 2.46
N GLY A 17 -9.51 -4.67 2.45
CA GLY A 17 -9.46 -3.32 1.91
C GLY A 17 -8.96 -3.25 0.47
N LEU A 18 -8.10 -2.26 0.20
CA LEU A 18 -7.61 -1.97 -1.15
C LEU A 18 -6.74 -3.12 -1.71
N GLY A 19 -5.96 -3.82 -0.86
CA GLY A 19 -5.14 -4.96 -1.29
C GLY A 19 -5.99 -6.11 -1.81
N ALA A 20 -7.05 -6.51 -1.07
CA ALA A 20 -7.99 -7.54 -1.52
C ALA A 20 -8.73 -7.12 -2.80
N ALA A 21 -9.18 -5.87 -2.87
CA ALA A 21 -9.89 -5.35 -4.05
C ALA A 21 -8.98 -5.29 -5.29
N MET A 22 -7.70 -4.88 -5.15
CA MET A 22 -6.73 -4.94 -6.25
C MET A 22 -6.45 -6.37 -6.69
N SER A 23 -6.37 -7.32 -5.74
CA SER A 23 -6.17 -8.74 -6.04
C SER A 23 -7.33 -9.30 -6.88
N ARG A 24 -8.57 -9.06 -6.46
CA ARG A 24 -9.76 -9.44 -7.26
C ARG A 24 -9.72 -8.82 -8.65
N ARG A 25 -9.41 -7.54 -8.74
CA ARG A 25 -9.34 -6.84 -10.03
C ARG A 25 -8.26 -7.42 -10.95
N LEU A 26 -7.09 -7.78 -10.43
CA LEU A 26 -6.03 -8.43 -11.20
C LEU A 26 -6.43 -9.84 -11.65
N ALA A 27 -7.13 -10.59 -10.78
CA ALA A 27 -7.65 -11.91 -11.13
C ALA A 27 -8.61 -11.86 -12.34
N THR A 28 -9.50 -10.84 -12.43
CA THR A 28 -10.37 -10.66 -13.60
C THR A 28 -9.61 -10.41 -14.91
N GLU A 29 -8.32 -10.08 -14.81
CA GLU A 29 -7.44 -9.82 -15.95
C GLU A 29 -6.47 -10.97 -16.24
N GLY A 30 -6.66 -12.12 -15.55
CA GLY A 30 -5.89 -13.34 -15.75
C GLY A 30 -4.51 -13.31 -15.08
N CYS A 31 -4.31 -12.50 -14.03
CA CYS A 31 -3.08 -12.45 -13.25
C CYS A 31 -3.08 -13.51 -12.16
N ASN A 32 -2.05 -14.33 -12.08
CA ASN A 32 -1.81 -15.21 -10.94
C ASN A 32 -1.35 -14.40 -9.73
N LEU A 33 -1.64 -14.89 -8.52
CA LEU A 33 -1.47 -14.10 -7.31
C LEU A 33 -0.71 -14.85 -6.22
N ILE A 34 0.19 -14.14 -5.53
CA ILE A 34 0.72 -14.53 -4.23
C ILE A 34 0.17 -13.49 -3.23
N LEU A 35 -0.83 -13.91 -2.47
CA LEU A 35 -1.56 -13.08 -1.52
C LEU A 35 -0.90 -13.18 -0.15
N THR A 36 -0.47 -12.05 0.41
CA THR A 36 0.24 -12.07 1.68
C THR A 36 -0.36 -11.11 2.72
N GLY A 37 -0.22 -11.47 3.99
CA GLY A 37 -0.73 -10.74 5.14
C GLY A 37 -0.72 -11.58 6.41
N ARG A 38 -1.15 -11.01 7.53
CA ARG A 38 -1.12 -11.67 8.84
C ARG A 38 -2.33 -12.59 9.08
N ASP A 39 -3.49 -12.24 8.54
CA ASP A 39 -4.76 -12.95 8.73
C ASP A 39 -4.95 -13.97 7.60
N ILE A 40 -4.63 -15.23 7.88
CA ILE A 40 -4.72 -16.34 6.92
C ILE A 40 -6.18 -16.58 6.49
N ALA A 41 -7.15 -16.50 7.40
CA ALA A 41 -8.56 -16.70 7.06
C ALA A 41 -9.07 -15.65 6.07
N ALA A 42 -8.67 -14.38 6.26
CA ALA A 42 -8.99 -13.31 5.33
C ALA A 42 -8.29 -13.49 3.96
N LEU A 43 -7.07 -14.03 3.94
CA LEU A 43 -6.36 -14.36 2.70
C LEU A 43 -7.03 -15.51 1.95
N GLU A 44 -7.47 -16.56 2.65
CA GLU A 44 -8.22 -17.67 2.02
C GLU A 44 -9.54 -17.20 1.37
N LYS A 45 -10.26 -16.29 2.04
CA LYS A 45 -11.45 -15.67 1.46
C LYS A 45 -11.12 -14.93 0.16
N THR A 46 -10.08 -14.10 0.18
CA THR A 46 -9.66 -13.34 -1.02
C THR A 46 -9.20 -14.29 -2.13
N LYS A 47 -8.46 -15.35 -1.78
CA LYS A 47 -8.03 -16.39 -2.73
C LYS A 47 -9.23 -17.04 -3.42
N ALA A 48 -10.20 -17.52 -2.64
CA ALA A 48 -11.40 -18.18 -3.19
C ALA A 48 -12.19 -17.25 -4.13
N GLU A 49 -12.24 -15.94 -3.82
CA GLU A 49 -12.85 -14.94 -4.70
C GLU A 49 -12.08 -14.76 -6.01
N CYS A 50 -10.74 -14.77 -5.95
CA CYS A 50 -9.88 -14.60 -7.13
C CYS A 50 -9.86 -15.83 -8.04
N GLU A 51 -9.82 -17.03 -7.48
CA GLU A 51 -9.75 -18.29 -8.26
C GLU A 51 -11.01 -18.55 -9.10
N LYS A 52 -12.14 -17.89 -8.81
CA LYS A 52 -13.35 -17.93 -9.67
C LYS A 52 -13.10 -17.42 -11.10
N TYR A 53 -12.01 -16.70 -11.32
CA TYR A 53 -11.62 -16.17 -12.64
C TYR A 53 -10.61 -17.08 -13.38
N GLY A 54 -10.39 -18.32 -12.87
CA GLY A 54 -9.53 -19.31 -13.52
C GLY A 54 -8.02 -19.04 -13.41
N ILE A 55 -7.61 -18.20 -12.45
CA ILE A 55 -6.20 -17.97 -12.12
C ILE A 55 -5.77 -18.85 -10.96
N THR A 56 -4.46 -18.97 -10.76
CA THR A 56 -3.90 -19.64 -9.58
C THR A 56 -3.52 -18.58 -8.53
N ALA A 57 -3.95 -18.83 -7.27
CA ALA A 57 -3.57 -17.98 -6.14
C ALA A 57 -2.95 -18.80 -5.01
N TYR A 58 -1.84 -18.31 -4.49
CA TYR A 58 -1.15 -18.83 -3.30
C TYR A 58 -1.32 -17.86 -2.16
N ILE A 59 -1.38 -18.35 -0.93
CA ILE A 59 -1.36 -17.52 0.27
C ILE A 59 -0.09 -17.78 1.07
N ARG A 60 0.41 -16.73 1.72
CA ARG A 60 1.52 -16.81 2.68
C ARG A 60 1.32 -15.82 3.82
N HIS A 61 1.63 -16.28 5.02
CA HIS A 61 1.75 -15.37 6.16
C HIS A 61 2.87 -14.37 5.87
N LEU A 62 2.62 -13.10 6.16
CA LEU A 62 3.60 -12.03 6.07
C LEU A 62 3.31 -10.98 7.14
N ASP A 63 4.25 -10.79 8.05
CA ASP A 63 4.31 -9.66 8.95
C ASP A 63 5.49 -8.75 8.58
N LEU A 64 5.20 -7.52 8.18
CA LEU A 64 6.23 -6.54 7.81
C LEU A 64 6.97 -5.96 9.03
N GLU A 65 6.49 -6.21 10.24
CA GLU A 65 7.19 -5.89 11.48
C GLU A 65 8.33 -6.87 11.75
N ASP A 66 8.20 -8.11 11.28
CA ASP A 66 9.16 -9.21 11.44
C ASP A 66 9.90 -9.52 10.12
N PHE A 67 11.18 -9.20 10.07
CA PHE A 67 12.02 -9.48 8.90
C PHE A 67 12.17 -10.97 8.61
N SER A 68 12.12 -11.84 9.62
CA SER A 68 12.17 -13.30 9.40
C SER A 68 10.97 -13.82 8.62
N SER A 69 9.82 -13.18 8.80
CA SER A 69 8.60 -13.44 8.01
C SER A 69 8.81 -13.10 6.53
N ILE A 70 9.54 -12.02 6.24
CA ILE A 70 9.87 -11.60 4.87
C ILE A 70 10.89 -12.59 4.26
N ASP A 71 11.89 -13.01 5.02
CA ASP A 71 12.87 -14.01 4.60
C ASP A 71 12.18 -15.33 4.24
N SER A 72 11.26 -15.80 5.07
CA SER A 72 10.48 -17.03 4.83
C SER A 72 9.62 -16.93 3.55
N LEU A 73 9.04 -15.76 3.26
CA LEU A 73 8.32 -15.52 2.02
C LEU A 73 9.26 -15.58 0.81
N TYR A 74 10.43 -14.96 0.89
CA TYR A 74 11.42 -14.98 -0.18
C TYR A 74 11.87 -16.41 -0.50
N GLU A 75 12.23 -17.21 0.52
CA GLU A 75 12.63 -18.61 0.34
C GLU A 75 11.53 -19.45 -0.30
N PHE A 76 10.28 -19.27 0.11
CA PHE A 76 9.14 -19.92 -0.54
C PHE A 76 9.04 -19.56 -2.04
N ILE A 77 9.21 -18.30 -2.39
CA ILE A 77 9.15 -17.85 -3.78
C ILE A 77 10.30 -18.46 -4.60
N LYS A 78 11.48 -18.55 -4.02
CA LYS A 78 12.67 -19.19 -4.64
C LYS A 78 12.48 -20.69 -4.83
N GLU A 79 12.03 -21.41 -3.79
CA GLU A 79 11.75 -22.84 -3.84
C GLU A 79 10.74 -23.20 -4.94
N LYS A 80 9.65 -22.43 -5.03
CA LYS A 80 8.61 -22.61 -6.04
C LYS A 80 8.99 -22.07 -7.41
N LYS A 81 10.13 -21.40 -7.54
CA LYS A 81 10.63 -20.78 -8.78
C LYS A 81 9.61 -19.81 -9.42
N PHE A 82 8.89 -19.06 -8.58
CA PHE A 82 7.95 -18.06 -9.09
C PHE A 82 8.71 -16.88 -9.72
N ASN A 83 8.31 -16.51 -10.92
CA ASN A 83 8.74 -15.27 -11.55
C ASN A 83 7.73 -14.16 -11.24
N ILE A 84 8.10 -13.20 -10.38
CA ILE A 84 7.23 -12.11 -9.97
C ILE A 84 7.35 -10.96 -10.98
N ASN A 85 6.26 -10.69 -11.69
CA ASN A 85 6.19 -9.62 -12.69
C ASN A 85 5.70 -8.29 -12.09
N LEU A 86 4.95 -8.37 -10.96
CA LEU A 86 4.34 -7.23 -10.31
C LEU A 86 4.40 -7.37 -8.80
N PHE A 87 4.97 -6.38 -8.13
CA PHE A 87 4.90 -6.23 -6.67
C PHE A 87 3.84 -5.17 -6.33
N ILE A 88 2.87 -5.49 -5.46
CA ILE A 88 1.92 -4.54 -4.90
C ILE A 88 2.20 -4.41 -3.40
N LEU A 89 2.94 -3.38 -3.04
CA LEU A 89 3.29 -3.03 -1.67
C LEU A 89 2.14 -2.18 -1.09
N ASN A 90 1.16 -2.84 -0.51
CA ASN A 90 -0.07 -2.19 -0.06
C ASN A 90 -0.28 -2.30 1.46
N ALA A 91 0.32 -3.29 2.13
CA ALA A 91 0.21 -3.43 3.57
C ALA A 91 0.66 -2.17 4.32
N GLY A 92 0.00 -1.85 5.41
CA GLY A 92 0.33 -0.72 6.26
C GLY A 92 -0.67 -0.56 7.39
N ILE A 93 -0.29 0.23 8.38
CA ILE A 93 -1.11 0.61 9.54
C ILE A 93 -1.21 2.13 9.62
N SER A 94 -2.21 2.65 10.33
CA SER A 94 -2.40 4.09 10.48
C SER A 94 -2.38 4.48 11.96
N GLN A 95 -2.33 5.78 12.24
CA GLN A 95 -2.26 6.36 13.58
C GLN A 95 -3.45 7.31 13.82
N ARG A 96 -3.88 7.43 15.09
CA ARG A 96 -4.87 8.41 15.56
C ARG A 96 -4.46 8.95 16.91
N ALA A 97 -3.38 9.76 16.92
CA ALA A 97 -2.92 10.48 18.13
C ALA A 97 -2.15 11.73 17.72
N LYS A 98 -2.09 12.75 18.60
CA LYS A 98 -1.24 13.92 18.39
C LYS A 98 0.24 13.53 18.47
N ALA A 99 1.09 14.25 17.74
CA ALA A 99 2.51 13.92 17.62
C ALA A 99 3.22 13.81 18.98
N LEU A 100 2.96 14.73 19.89
CA LEU A 100 3.60 14.74 21.22
C LEU A 100 2.90 13.82 22.24
N GLU A 101 1.78 13.25 21.90
CA GLU A 101 1.01 12.28 22.73
C GLU A 101 1.21 10.84 22.23
N THR A 102 2.02 10.64 21.20
CA THR A 102 2.36 9.33 20.65
C THR A 102 3.65 8.83 21.27
N SER A 103 3.67 7.59 21.76
CA SER A 103 4.89 6.96 22.26
C SER A 103 5.85 6.70 21.12
N PHE A 104 7.15 6.80 21.39
CA PHE A 104 8.18 6.57 20.38
C PHE A 104 8.15 5.12 19.81
N ASP A 105 7.67 4.15 20.60
CA ASP A 105 7.49 2.77 20.14
C ASP A 105 6.39 2.66 19.06
N VAL A 106 5.32 3.46 19.16
CA VAL A 106 4.30 3.56 18.10
C VAL A 106 4.89 4.18 16.84
N ASP A 107 5.70 5.24 16.97
CA ASP A 107 6.38 5.85 15.83
C ASP A 107 7.30 4.83 15.14
N ARG A 108 8.11 4.10 15.92
CA ARG A 108 8.98 3.03 15.40
C ARG A 108 8.19 1.93 14.71
N LYS A 109 7.11 1.46 15.32
CA LYS A 109 6.26 0.40 14.76
C LYS A 109 5.66 0.81 13.41
N ILE A 110 5.14 2.04 13.30
CA ILE A 110 4.58 2.53 12.04
C ILE A 110 5.65 2.62 10.96
N MET A 111 6.84 3.15 11.29
CA MET A 111 7.96 3.19 10.36
C MET A 111 8.43 1.78 9.97
N GLN A 112 8.46 0.83 10.92
CA GLN A 112 8.84 -0.54 10.66
C GLN A 112 7.89 -1.22 9.67
N VAL A 113 6.58 -1.13 9.91
CA VAL A 113 5.56 -1.81 9.07
C VAL A 113 5.40 -1.11 7.73
N ASP A 114 5.23 0.23 7.73
CA ASP A 114 4.83 0.95 6.53
C ASP A 114 6.01 1.30 5.61
N TYR A 115 7.23 1.41 6.14
CA TYR A 115 8.41 1.78 5.35
C TYR A 115 9.47 0.67 5.33
N PHE A 116 10.07 0.33 6.48
CA PHE A 116 11.22 -0.59 6.50
C PHE A 116 10.84 -1.99 6.00
N GLY A 117 9.67 -2.52 6.36
CA GLY A 117 9.20 -3.81 5.88
C GLY A 117 9.03 -3.85 4.36
N ALA A 118 8.46 -2.81 3.77
CA ALA A 118 8.30 -2.70 2.31
C ALA A 118 9.66 -2.58 1.59
N VAL A 119 10.58 -1.78 2.14
CA VAL A 119 11.93 -1.61 1.59
C VAL A 119 12.75 -2.89 1.72
N TYR A 120 12.69 -3.56 2.89
CA TYR A 120 13.41 -4.81 3.10
C TYR A 120 12.90 -5.90 2.14
N LEU A 121 11.57 -6.02 1.97
CA LEU A 121 10.99 -6.96 1.01
C LEU A 121 11.56 -6.75 -0.40
N ILE A 122 11.58 -5.52 -0.90
CA ILE A 122 12.10 -5.23 -2.25
C ILE A 122 13.61 -5.48 -2.33
N LYS A 123 14.37 -5.19 -1.27
CA LYS A 123 15.81 -5.46 -1.24
C LYS A 123 16.14 -6.95 -1.25
N LYS A 124 15.28 -7.82 -0.70
CA LYS A 124 15.45 -9.29 -0.81
C LYS A 124 15.39 -9.77 -2.27
N PHE A 125 14.63 -9.10 -3.12
CA PHE A 125 14.52 -9.39 -4.54
C PHE A 125 15.48 -8.58 -5.43
N SER A 126 16.53 -7.97 -4.85
CA SER A 126 17.41 -7.04 -5.59
C SER A 126 18.06 -7.67 -6.81
N ASP A 127 18.50 -8.91 -6.73
CA ASP A 127 19.19 -9.59 -7.84
C ASP A 127 18.21 -9.95 -8.96
N GLU A 128 17.02 -10.44 -8.63
CA GLU A 128 15.95 -10.74 -9.58
C GLU A 128 15.45 -9.45 -10.26
N LEU A 129 15.30 -8.38 -9.50
CA LEU A 129 14.88 -7.08 -10.03
C LEU A 129 15.91 -6.50 -10.99
N LYS A 130 17.20 -6.53 -10.65
CA LYS A 130 18.28 -6.08 -11.54
C LYS A 130 18.38 -6.92 -12.81
N ALA A 131 18.21 -8.25 -12.70
CA ALA A 131 18.29 -9.19 -13.83
C ALA A 131 17.02 -9.19 -14.70
N SER A 132 15.90 -8.66 -14.21
CA SER A 132 14.64 -8.67 -14.95
C SER A 132 14.71 -7.76 -16.19
N LYS A 133 14.07 -8.20 -17.28
CA LYS A 133 13.89 -7.33 -18.45
C LYS A 133 12.93 -6.17 -18.15
N GLN A 134 11.90 -6.45 -17.37
CA GLN A 134 10.90 -5.46 -16.96
C GLN A 134 10.10 -6.00 -15.77
N THR A 135 10.06 -5.26 -14.67
CA THR A 135 9.24 -5.56 -13.50
C THR A 135 8.47 -4.31 -13.09
N SER A 136 7.28 -4.48 -12.55
CA SER A 136 6.47 -3.37 -12.04
C SER A 136 6.36 -3.42 -10.52
N ILE A 137 6.51 -2.28 -9.86
CA ILE A 137 6.32 -2.12 -8.43
C ILE A 137 5.26 -1.03 -8.21
N ALA A 138 4.12 -1.42 -7.65
CA ALA A 138 3.08 -0.49 -7.22
C ALA A 138 3.14 -0.31 -5.70
N VAL A 139 3.21 0.93 -5.24
CA VAL A 139 3.35 1.26 -3.82
C VAL A 139 2.14 2.06 -3.35
N THR A 140 1.39 1.54 -2.41
CA THR A 140 0.29 2.25 -1.78
C THR A 140 0.83 3.22 -0.73
N THR A 141 0.92 4.49 -1.12
CA THR A 141 1.24 5.60 -0.23
C THR A 141 -0.04 6.21 0.34
N SER A 142 -0.16 7.51 0.43
CA SER A 142 -1.36 8.24 0.88
C SER A 142 -1.25 9.70 0.48
N LEU A 143 -2.36 10.44 0.44
CA LEU A 143 -2.32 11.90 0.50
C LEU A 143 -1.52 12.41 1.70
N ALA A 144 -1.57 11.69 2.83
CA ALA A 144 -0.78 11.97 4.02
C ALA A 144 0.74 11.77 3.81
N GLY A 145 1.18 11.20 2.70
CA GLY A 145 2.59 11.17 2.29
C GLY A 145 3.03 12.41 1.49
N LEU A 146 2.09 13.24 1.04
CA LEU A 146 2.40 14.47 0.32
C LEU A 146 2.50 15.69 1.24
N PHE A 147 1.86 15.64 2.40
CA PHE A 147 1.80 16.72 3.38
C PHE A 147 1.41 16.21 4.76
N GLY A 148 1.72 16.98 5.81
CA GLY A 148 1.35 16.64 7.18
C GLY A 148 -0.16 16.65 7.39
N PHE A 149 -0.67 15.70 8.17
CA PHE A 149 -2.09 15.59 8.50
C PHE A 149 -2.26 15.44 10.03
N PRO A 150 -3.17 16.16 10.68
CA PRO A 150 -3.37 16.03 12.11
C PRO A 150 -3.61 14.57 12.54
N LEU A 151 -3.14 14.20 13.73
CA LEU A 151 -3.23 12.88 14.34
C LEU A 151 -2.53 11.73 13.60
N ARG A 152 -1.64 12.02 12.65
CA ARG A 152 -1.00 11.01 11.78
C ARG A 152 0.49 11.27 11.54
N SER A 153 1.22 11.78 12.55
CA SER A 153 2.62 12.20 12.40
C SER A 153 3.53 11.09 11.85
N ALA A 154 3.62 9.94 12.50
CA ALA A 154 4.44 8.81 12.05
C ALA A 154 3.93 8.21 10.73
N TYR A 155 2.63 8.14 10.56
CA TYR A 155 2.03 7.66 9.32
C TYR A 155 2.38 8.57 8.12
N CYS A 156 2.28 9.90 8.29
CA CYS A 156 2.71 10.86 7.27
C CYS A 156 4.20 10.68 6.95
N ALA A 157 5.05 10.57 7.97
CA ALA A 157 6.49 10.36 7.80
C ALA A 157 6.79 9.08 7.01
N ALA A 158 6.18 7.95 7.38
CA ALA A 158 6.38 6.68 6.70
C ALA A 158 5.92 6.71 5.24
N LYS A 159 4.74 7.31 4.97
CA LYS A 159 4.22 7.42 3.60
C LYS A 159 5.01 8.40 2.73
N SER A 160 5.60 9.44 3.33
CA SER A 160 6.55 10.34 2.63
C SER A 160 7.87 9.62 2.33
N ALA A 161 8.39 8.83 3.27
CA ALA A 161 9.60 8.04 3.08
C ALA A 161 9.46 7.03 1.94
N LEU A 162 8.29 6.35 1.81
CA LEU A 162 7.99 5.48 0.67
C LEU A 162 8.07 6.24 -0.66
N ILE A 163 7.52 7.44 -0.73
CA ILE A 163 7.56 8.26 -1.95
C ILE A 163 9.02 8.50 -2.35
N GLY A 164 9.85 9.01 -1.42
CA GLY A 164 11.25 9.31 -1.72
C GLY A 164 12.02 8.07 -2.17
N PHE A 165 11.92 6.97 -1.42
CA PHE A 165 12.65 5.74 -1.74
C PHE A 165 12.25 5.15 -3.10
N PHE A 166 10.96 4.97 -3.36
CA PHE A 166 10.51 4.29 -4.57
C PHE A 166 10.60 5.16 -5.83
N GLU A 167 10.50 6.48 -5.72
CA GLU A 167 10.82 7.36 -6.84
C GLU A 167 12.30 7.26 -7.23
N THR A 168 13.18 7.29 -6.23
CA THR A 168 14.63 7.10 -6.46
C THR A 168 14.90 5.76 -7.12
N LEU A 169 14.31 4.67 -6.61
CA LEU A 169 14.45 3.33 -7.21
C LEU A 169 14.07 3.31 -8.69
N GLY A 170 12.93 3.91 -9.06
CA GLY A 170 12.48 3.95 -10.45
C GLY A 170 13.36 4.83 -11.36
N LEU A 171 14.09 5.81 -10.81
CA LEU A 171 15.06 6.63 -11.55
C LEU A 171 16.40 5.89 -11.74
N GLU A 172 16.82 5.11 -10.74
CA GLU A 172 18.08 4.36 -10.76
C GLU A 172 18.00 3.10 -11.64
N TYR A 173 16.82 2.47 -11.74
CA TYR A 173 16.61 1.20 -12.46
C TYR A 173 15.53 1.34 -13.54
N PRO A 174 15.87 1.72 -14.77
CA PRO A 174 14.89 1.93 -15.87
C PRO A 174 14.06 0.70 -16.25
N ASN A 175 14.53 -0.50 -15.90
CA ASN A 175 13.80 -1.75 -16.07
C ASN A 175 12.75 -2.01 -15.00
N ILE A 176 12.60 -1.11 -14.01
CA ILE A 176 11.62 -1.20 -12.93
C ILE A 176 10.60 -0.07 -13.07
N ASP A 177 9.37 -0.41 -13.46
CA ASP A 177 8.27 0.55 -13.52
C ASP A 177 7.71 0.79 -12.11
N VAL A 178 7.98 1.94 -11.52
CA VAL A 178 7.40 2.30 -10.22
C VAL A 178 6.11 3.11 -10.41
N THR A 179 5.03 2.67 -9.76
CA THR A 179 3.75 3.38 -9.69
C THR A 179 3.41 3.71 -8.23
N LEU A 180 3.47 4.98 -7.86
CA LEU A 180 3.00 5.46 -6.56
C LEU A 180 1.47 5.64 -6.61
N LEU A 181 0.76 4.80 -5.90
CA LEU A 181 -0.67 4.94 -5.66
C LEU A 181 -0.86 5.85 -4.44
N ILE A 182 -1.55 6.97 -4.62
CA ILE A 182 -1.72 8.01 -3.60
C ILE A 182 -3.21 8.12 -3.27
N PRO A 183 -3.74 7.20 -2.42
CA PRO A 183 -5.12 7.27 -2.03
C PRO A 183 -5.39 8.43 -1.06
N GLY A 184 -6.57 9.05 -1.24
CA GLY A 184 -7.24 9.88 -0.27
C GLY A 184 -8.09 9.02 0.67
N ARG A 185 -9.37 9.36 0.78
CA ARG A 185 -10.34 8.64 1.61
C ARG A 185 -10.95 7.49 0.82
N ILE A 186 -10.61 6.25 1.20
CA ILE A 186 -11.17 5.03 0.61
C ILE A 186 -11.94 4.30 1.72
N ASN A 187 -13.16 3.88 1.47
CA ASN A 187 -13.97 3.14 2.43
C ASN A 187 -13.35 1.76 2.70
N THR A 188 -12.59 1.66 3.78
CA THR A 188 -11.88 0.45 4.25
C THR A 188 -11.75 0.47 5.77
N GLU A 189 -11.45 -0.66 6.38
CA GLU A 189 -11.28 -0.82 7.83
C GLU A 189 -9.95 -0.21 8.39
N ILE A 190 -9.18 0.53 7.61
CA ILE A 190 -7.86 1.04 8.02
C ILE A 190 -7.95 1.97 9.25
N SER A 191 -9.02 2.76 9.38
CA SER A 191 -9.20 3.62 10.56
C SER A 191 -9.51 2.81 11.82
N ARG A 192 -10.35 1.77 11.74
CA ARG A 192 -10.63 0.89 12.88
C ARG A 192 -9.38 0.16 13.36
N LYS A 193 -8.51 -0.24 12.42
CA LYS A 193 -7.24 -0.94 12.70
C LYS A 193 -6.07 0.01 13.01
N ALA A 194 -6.31 1.33 13.01
CA ALA A 194 -5.29 2.32 13.38
C ALA A 194 -4.89 2.17 14.84
N VAL A 195 -3.69 2.61 15.19
CA VAL A 195 -3.21 2.64 16.57
C VAL A 195 -3.34 4.05 17.16
N ILE A 196 -3.57 4.15 18.48
CA ILE A 196 -3.51 5.40 19.22
C ILE A 196 -2.14 5.59 19.87
N GLY A 197 -1.97 6.63 20.68
CA GLY A 197 -0.67 7.05 21.19
C GLY A 197 0.07 6.05 22.06
N ASP A 198 -0.62 5.14 22.73
CA ASP A 198 -0.07 4.06 23.56
C ASP A 198 0.10 2.73 22.81
N GLY A 199 -0.25 2.68 21.51
CA GLY A 199 -0.16 1.48 20.67
C GLY A 199 -1.41 0.62 20.68
N THR A 200 -2.42 0.92 21.47
CA THR A 200 -3.70 0.21 21.44
C THR A 200 -4.51 0.55 20.20
N GLN A 201 -5.45 -0.30 19.85
CA GLN A 201 -6.27 -0.12 18.64
C GLN A 201 -7.29 1.01 18.80
N TYR A 202 -7.42 1.87 17.81
CA TYR A 202 -8.39 2.96 17.78
C TYR A 202 -9.86 2.47 17.78
N GLY A 203 -10.17 1.38 17.08
CA GLY A 203 -11.45 0.67 17.12
C GLY A 203 -12.64 1.39 16.45
N LYS A 204 -12.47 2.65 16.01
CA LYS A 204 -13.55 3.48 15.46
C LYS A 204 -13.35 3.71 13.94
N MET A 205 -14.47 3.86 13.24
CA MET A 205 -14.46 4.29 11.85
C MET A 205 -14.51 5.83 11.78
N ASP A 206 -13.52 6.44 11.12
CA ASP A 206 -13.58 7.87 10.83
C ASP A 206 -14.73 8.15 9.86
N LYS A 207 -15.53 9.19 10.12
CA LYS A 207 -16.63 9.60 9.24
C LYS A 207 -16.14 9.83 7.80
N GLY A 208 -15.05 10.57 7.64
CA GLY A 208 -14.47 10.82 6.32
C GLY A 208 -13.96 9.56 5.61
N GLN A 209 -13.65 8.48 6.34
CA GLN A 209 -13.25 7.19 5.77
C GLN A 209 -14.48 6.38 5.34
N ALA A 210 -15.56 6.42 6.16
CA ALA A 210 -16.84 5.78 5.83
C ALA A 210 -17.47 6.38 4.55
N ASP A 211 -17.39 7.70 4.40
CA ASP A 211 -17.88 8.45 3.24
C ASP A 211 -16.88 8.46 2.07
N GLY A 212 -15.76 7.72 2.19
CA GLY A 212 -14.70 7.65 1.20
C GLY A 212 -15.13 6.96 -0.10
N MET A 213 -14.24 7.03 -1.11
CA MET A 213 -14.45 6.33 -2.37
C MET A 213 -14.62 4.83 -2.12
N ASP A 214 -15.56 4.23 -2.85
CA ASP A 214 -15.76 2.78 -2.88
C ASP A 214 -14.45 2.05 -3.22
N VAL A 215 -14.16 0.97 -2.49
CA VAL A 215 -12.87 0.27 -2.57
C VAL A 215 -12.64 -0.40 -3.91
N ASP A 216 -13.67 -0.94 -4.56
CA ASP A 216 -13.53 -1.60 -5.86
C ASP A 216 -13.33 -0.56 -6.99
N LYS A 217 -13.98 0.62 -6.89
CA LYS A 217 -13.68 1.76 -7.77
C LYS A 217 -12.25 2.27 -7.61
N ALA A 218 -11.76 2.31 -6.37
CA ALA A 218 -10.38 2.69 -6.09
C ALA A 218 -9.39 1.68 -6.67
N ALA A 219 -9.63 0.37 -6.47
CA ALA A 219 -8.83 -0.71 -7.03
C ALA A 219 -8.79 -0.69 -8.56
N ALA A 220 -9.93 -0.44 -9.22
CA ALA A 220 -9.99 -0.30 -10.68
C ALA A 220 -9.11 0.87 -11.19
N LYS A 221 -9.12 2.02 -10.48
CA LYS A 221 -8.25 3.15 -10.81
C LYS A 221 -6.77 2.83 -10.57
N ALA A 222 -6.45 2.10 -9.49
CA ALA A 222 -5.10 1.68 -9.16
C ALA A 222 -4.54 0.72 -10.22
N VAL A 223 -5.24 -0.36 -10.52
CA VAL A 223 -4.82 -1.37 -11.52
C VAL A 223 -4.70 -0.74 -12.92
N LYS A 224 -5.61 0.19 -13.29
CA LYS A 224 -5.49 0.95 -14.54
C LYS A 224 -4.25 1.83 -14.59
N ALA A 225 -3.83 2.42 -13.46
CA ALA A 225 -2.62 3.24 -13.38
C ALA A 225 -1.36 2.37 -13.54
N ILE A 226 -1.31 1.22 -12.86
CA ILE A 226 -0.23 0.22 -12.98
C ILE A 226 -0.11 -0.25 -14.43
N ARG A 227 -1.21 -0.66 -15.05
CA ARG A 227 -1.22 -1.07 -16.47
C ARG A 227 -0.63 -0.02 -17.42
N ARG A 228 -0.89 1.27 -17.12
CA ARG A 228 -0.41 2.41 -17.92
C ARG A 228 0.96 2.89 -17.51
N ARG A 229 1.62 2.23 -16.57
CA ARG A 229 2.95 2.60 -16.04
C ARG A 229 3.01 4.06 -15.59
N ARG A 230 1.98 4.51 -14.85
CA ARG A 230 1.92 5.88 -14.34
C ARG A 230 2.84 6.01 -13.14
N HIS A 231 3.75 6.99 -13.15
CA HIS A 231 4.65 7.24 -11.99
C HIS A 231 3.88 7.57 -10.72
N ARG A 232 2.84 8.40 -10.82
CA ARG A 232 1.97 8.77 -9.68
C ARG A 232 0.51 8.70 -10.08
N LYS A 233 -0.35 8.23 -9.16
CA LYS A 233 -1.81 8.22 -9.32
C LYS A 233 -2.51 8.61 -8.03
N LEU A 234 -3.11 9.80 -8.02
CA LEU A 234 -4.07 10.22 -6.99
C LEU A 234 -5.37 9.43 -7.16
N ILE A 235 -5.90 8.88 -6.05
CA ILE A 235 -7.13 8.05 -6.03
C ILE A 235 -8.01 8.53 -4.88
N GLY A 236 -9.17 9.11 -5.17
CA GLY A 236 -10.06 9.66 -4.14
C GLY A 236 -11.13 10.54 -4.74
N GLY A 237 -11.72 11.37 -3.90
CA GLY A 237 -12.76 12.35 -4.22
C GLY A 237 -12.27 13.80 -4.10
N MET A 238 -13.08 14.64 -3.48
CA MET A 238 -12.80 16.08 -3.31
C MET A 238 -11.56 16.38 -2.46
N GLU A 239 -11.20 15.50 -1.54
CA GLU A 239 -10.00 15.64 -0.70
C GLU A 239 -8.69 15.69 -1.50
N LEU A 240 -8.69 15.21 -2.74
CA LEU A 240 -7.52 15.31 -3.63
C LEU A 240 -7.15 16.77 -3.95
N LEU A 241 -8.11 17.69 -3.84
CA LEU A 241 -7.84 19.12 -4.02
C LEU A 241 -6.81 19.65 -3.03
N MET A 242 -6.74 19.06 -1.83
CA MET A 242 -5.75 19.44 -0.81
C MET A 242 -4.31 19.23 -1.29
N ALA A 243 -4.04 18.24 -2.14
CA ALA A 243 -2.72 18.05 -2.72
C ALA A 243 -2.31 19.22 -3.63
N TYR A 244 -3.24 19.76 -4.39
CA TYR A 244 -3.00 20.93 -5.25
C TYR A 244 -2.90 22.21 -4.43
N ILE A 245 -3.77 22.38 -3.41
CA ILE A 245 -3.69 23.53 -2.49
C ILE A 245 -2.35 23.51 -1.76
N ASN A 246 -1.92 22.38 -1.22
CA ASN A 246 -0.61 22.29 -0.55
C ASN A 246 0.54 22.62 -1.51
N LYS A 247 0.50 22.14 -2.75
CA LYS A 247 1.57 22.35 -3.72
C LYS A 247 1.67 23.79 -4.21
N PHE A 248 0.56 24.44 -4.51
CA PHE A 248 0.53 25.74 -5.19
C PHE A 248 0.19 26.92 -4.27
N LEU A 249 -0.50 26.65 -3.16
CA LEU A 249 -0.99 27.66 -2.21
C LEU A 249 -0.72 27.22 -0.75
N PRO A 250 0.55 26.95 -0.36
CA PRO A 250 0.89 26.38 0.95
C PRO A 250 0.37 27.21 2.12
N CYS A 251 0.37 28.53 2.02
CA CYS A 251 -0.15 29.41 3.08
C CYS A 251 -1.64 29.17 3.35
N ILE A 252 -2.43 28.89 2.31
CA ILE A 252 -3.86 28.55 2.45
C ILE A 252 -3.98 27.16 3.07
N TYR A 253 -3.17 26.21 2.61
CA TYR A 253 -3.15 24.87 3.18
C TYR A 253 -3.00 24.90 4.72
N TYR A 254 -1.97 25.59 5.25
CA TYR A 254 -1.69 25.63 6.70
C TYR A 254 -2.83 26.30 7.49
N LYS A 255 -3.53 27.28 6.92
CA LYS A 255 -4.70 27.93 7.56
C LYS A 255 -5.90 26.98 7.66
N VAL A 256 -6.06 26.06 6.71
CA VAL A 256 -7.22 25.17 6.59
C VAL A 256 -6.94 23.81 7.21
N ALA A 257 -5.73 23.24 7.01
CA ALA A 257 -5.40 21.87 7.40
C ALA A 257 -5.59 21.58 8.90
N GLY A 258 -5.26 22.54 9.76
CA GLY A 258 -5.47 22.41 11.21
C GLY A 258 -6.94 22.34 11.65
N LYS A 259 -7.87 22.78 10.78
CA LYS A 259 -9.33 22.77 11.04
C LYS A 259 -10.02 21.57 10.42
N ILE A 260 -9.32 20.80 9.58
CA ILE A 260 -9.89 19.59 8.96
C ILE A 260 -9.98 18.52 10.03
N SER A 261 -11.18 17.99 10.27
CA SER A 261 -11.36 16.81 11.12
C SER A 261 -10.54 15.66 10.55
N ALA A 262 -9.64 15.12 11.36
CA ALA A 262 -8.85 13.94 11.02
C ALA A 262 -9.62 12.64 11.29
N THR A 263 -10.79 12.75 11.95
CA THR A 263 -11.66 11.65 12.39
C THR A 263 -13.09 11.84 11.88
#